data_0d29abaf983537776def2513bbceb2a6
#
_entry.id   0d29abaf983537776def2513bbceb2a6
#
_cell.length_a   1.000
_cell.length_b   1.000
_cell.length_c   1.000
_cell.angle_alpha   90.00
_cell.angle_beta   90.00
_cell.angle_gamma   90.00
#
_symmetry.space_group_name_H-M   'P 1'
#
loop_
_entity.id
_entity.type
_entity.pdbx_description
1 polymer ?
#
loop_
_entity_poly.entity_id
_entity_poly.type
_entity_poly.pdbx_seq_one_letter_code
_entity_poly.pdbx_strand_id
1 'polypeptide(L)'
;MDNLKICETLTKLDAKGIKKALHEFADFNIEIRNEIFKIQRTNFHKLKERHKNSDNETLSQCSLVTAVREYINSISPEKREIQKFMKEFTKQGKKERMILERWPRIRKAILEDKVSFRGLAIFLNEKYHIQVNHSYINKIWNKIEGDL
;
A
#
# COMPACT_ATOMS: atom_id res chain seq x y z
N MET A 1 20.77 -9.63 23.81
CA MET A 1 19.54 -10.12 23.15
C MET A 1 19.36 -9.32 21.86
N ASP A 2 19.10 -9.99 20.78
CA ASP A 2 18.86 -9.34 19.48
C ASP A 2 17.63 -8.41 19.56
N ASN A 3 17.74 -7.20 19.04
CA ASN A 3 16.67 -6.19 19.07
C ASN A 3 15.38 -6.69 18.40
N LEU A 4 15.50 -7.54 17.38
CA LEU A 4 14.34 -8.20 16.76
C LEU A 4 13.60 -9.09 17.75
N LYS A 5 14.31 -9.91 18.51
CA LYS A 5 13.69 -10.78 19.54
C LYS A 5 13.02 -9.99 20.65
N ILE A 6 13.59 -8.85 21.03
CA ILE A 6 12.96 -7.93 21.98
C ILE A 6 11.64 -7.43 21.42
N CYS A 7 11.64 -6.98 20.16
CA CYS A 7 10.44 -6.47 19.50
C CYS A 7 9.37 -7.58 19.33
N GLU A 8 9.74 -8.78 18.93
CA GLU A 8 8.83 -9.94 18.87
C GLU A 8 8.19 -10.24 20.22
N THR A 9 8.97 -10.22 21.29
CA THR A 9 8.48 -10.46 22.66
C THR A 9 7.51 -9.38 23.12
N LEU A 10 7.84 -8.11 22.92
CA LEU A 10 7.03 -6.97 23.36
C LEU A 10 5.76 -6.77 22.54
N THR A 11 5.82 -7.04 21.24
CA THR A 11 4.67 -6.89 20.34
C THR A 11 3.82 -8.17 20.25
N LYS A 12 4.34 -9.31 20.69
CA LYS A 12 3.76 -10.64 20.49
C LYS A 12 3.52 -10.98 19.01
N LEU A 13 4.37 -10.46 18.13
CA LEU A 13 4.38 -10.70 16.69
C LEU A 13 5.71 -11.28 16.27
N ASP A 14 5.68 -12.17 15.27
CA ASP A 14 6.87 -12.61 14.57
C ASP A 14 7.39 -11.52 13.59
N ALA A 15 8.54 -11.75 13.00
CA ALA A 15 9.15 -10.83 12.04
C ALA A 15 8.21 -10.48 10.86
N LYS A 16 7.41 -11.45 10.40
CA LYS A 16 6.40 -11.23 9.35
C LYS A 16 5.29 -10.29 9.80
N GLY A 17 4.79 -10.50 11.01
CA GLY A 17 3.74 -9.66 11.60
C GLY A 17 4.21 -8.23 11.83
N ILE A 18 5.44 -8.04 12.30
CA ILE A 18 6.09 -6.73 12.45
C ILE A 18 6.20 -6.03 11.10
N LYS A 19 6.74 -6.72 10.09
CA LYS A 19 6.87 -6.19 8.72
C LYS A 19 5.52 -5.79 8.13
N LYS A 20 4.49 -6.63 8.32
CA LYS A 20 3.12 -6.34 7.86
C LYS A 20 2.58 -5.06 8.50
N ALA A 21 2.72 -4.90 9.82
CA ALA A 21 2.26 -3.68 10.52
C ALA A 21 2.95 -2.42 9.99
N LEU A 22 4.27 -2.47 9.73
CA LEU A 22 5.01 -1.35 9.16
C LEU A 22 4.57 -1.01 7.73
N HIS A 23 4.26 -2.02 6.91
CA HIS A 23 3.68 -1.80 5.59
C HIS A 23 2.30 -1.14 5.65
N GLU A 24 1.45 -1.61 6.55
CA GLU A 24 0.12 -1.01 6.77
C GLU A 24 0.24 0.45 7.22
N PHE A 25 1.19 0.76 8.10
CA PHE A 25 1.48 2.14 8.51
C PHE A 25 1.90 3.01 7.31
N ALA A 26 2.78 2.51 6.46
CA ALA A 26 3.24 3.24 5.28
C ALA A 26 2.11 3.51 4.26
N ASP A 27 1.13 2.63 4.19
CA ASP A 27 -0.03 2.75 3.29
C ASP A 27 -1.08 3.76 3.76
N PHE A 28 -1.08 4.14 5.05
CA PHE A 28 -2.01 5.13 5.58
C PHE A 28 -1.67 6.56 5.13
N ASN A 29 -2.70 7.42 5.03
CA ASN A 29 -2.51 8.84 4.79
C ASN A 29 -1.88 9.54 6.01
N ILE A 30 -1.49 10.81 5.84
CA ILE A 30 -0.76 11.55 6.87
C ILE A 30 -1.60 11.76 8.14
N GLU A 31 -2.90 11.96 8.01
CA GLU A 31 -3.81 12.17 9.13
C GLU A 31 -3.87 10.93 10.02
N ILE A 32 -4.04 9.76 9.43
CA ILE A 32 -4.07 8.48 10.13
C ILE A 32 -2.71 8.19 10.76
N ARG A 33 -1.60 8.42 10.04
CA ARG A 33 -0.25 8.26 10.62
C ARG A 33 -0.05 9.16 11.85
N ASN A 34 -0.56 10.38 11.82
CA ASN A 34 -0.50 11.28 12.98
C ASN A 34 -1.31 10.76 14.18
N GLU A 35 -2.48 10.17 13.94
CA GLU A 35 -3.24 9.50 15.02
C GLU A 35 -2.47 8.31 15.60
N ILE A 36 -1.87 7.49 14.76
CA ILE A 36 -1.02 6.37 15.19
C ILE A 36 0.17 6.86 16.02
N PHE A 37 0.82 7.97 15.63
CA PHE A 37 1.91 8.55 16.42
C PHE A 37 1.47 9.04 17.80
N LYS A 38 0.25 9.51 17.97
CA LYS A 38 -0.30 9.86 19.29
C LYS A 38 -0.38 8.61 20.19
N ILE A 39 -0.90 7.50 19.65
CA ILE A 39 -0.96 6.23 20.35
C ILE A 39 0.46 5.71 20.65
N GLN A 40 1.36 5.80 19.70
CA GLN A 40 2.74 5.38 19.84
C GLN A 40 3.46 6.08 20.99
N ARG A 41 3.29 7.38 21.15
CA ARG A 41 3.90 8.13 22.28
C ARG A 41 3.46 7.56 23.63
N THR A 42 2.16 7.33 23.79
CA THR A 42 1.62 6.75 25.03
C THR A 42 2.20 5.35 25.28
N ASN A 43 2.27 4.52 24.26
CA ASN A 43 2.82 3.17 24.34
C ASN A 43 4.33 3.19 24.64
N PHE A 44 5.08 4.12 24.03
CA PHE A 44 6.50 4.29 24.29
C PHE A 44 6.78 4.59 25.76
N HIS A 45 6.07 5.53 26.35
CA HIS A 45 6.25 5.87 27.76
C HIS A 45 5.95 4.67 28.68
N LYS A 46 4.88 3.94 28.43
CA LYS A 46 4.55 2.72 29.19
C LYS A 46 5.62 1.64 29.07
N LEU A 47 6.17 1.43 27.86
CA LEU A 47 7.25 0.48 27.64
C LEU A 47 8.54 0.93 28.32
N LYS A 48 8.87 2.21 28.27
CA LYS A 48 10.07 2.77 28.89
C LYS A 48 10.06 2.64 30.41
N GLU A 49 8.91 2.83 31.05
CA GLU A 49 8.75 2.61 32.50
C GLU A 49 9.00 1.17 32.90
N ARG A 50 8.56 0.21 32.07
CA ARG A 50 8.70 -1.23 32.35
C ARG A 50 10.06 -1.80 31.95
N HIS A 51 10.69 -1.24 30.92
CA HIS A 51 11.91 -1.74 30.32
C HIS A 51 13.00 -0.65 30.28
N LYS A 52 13.37 -0.16 31.47
CA LYS A 52 14.33 0.96 31.64
C LYS A 52 15.70 0.73 31.01
N ASN A 53 16.11 -0.53 30.91
CA ASN A 53 17.43 -0.92 30.39
C ASN A 53 17.44 -1.17 28.86
N SER A 54 16.28 -1.13 28.21
CA SER A 54 16.20 -1.28 26.75
C SER A 54 16.49 0.04 26.04
N ASP A 55 17.09 -0.04 24.84
CA ASP A 55 17.38 1.14 24.06
C ASP A 55 16.09 1.83 23.59
N ASN A 56 16.14 3.13 23.42
CA ASN A 56 14.97 3.93 23.05
C ASN A 56 14.52 3.65 21.62
N GLU A 57 15.44 3.33 20.74
CA GLU A 57 15.19 3.03 19.32
C GLU A 57 14.36 1.75 19.18
N THR A 58 14.76 0.68 19.86
CA THR A 58 13.98 -0.58 19.88
C THR A 58 12.61 -0.39 20.50
N LEU A 59 12.51 0.31 21.65
CA LEU A 59 11.23 0.60 22.28
C LEU A 59 10.32 1.47 21.39
N SER A 60 10.91 2.40 20.65
CA SER A 60 10.18 3.24 19.68
C SER A 60 9.57 2.41 18.55
N GLN A 61 10.33 1.48 17.98
CA GLN A 61 9.81 0.56 16.96
C GLN A 61 8.71 -0.36 17.51
N CYS A 62 8.93 -0.95 18.68
CA CYS A 62 7.91 -1.80 19.31
C CYS A 62 6.61 -1.03 19.59
N SER A 63 6.72 0.19 20.10
CA SER A 63 5.56 1.04 20.37
C SER A 63 4.82 1.47 19.11
N LEU A 64 5.54 1.69 18.01
CA LEU A 64 4.92 2.00 16.70
C LEU A 64 4.12 0.80 16.18
N VAL A 65 4.71 -0.38 16.15
CA VAL A 65 4.04 -1.61 15.70
C VAL A 65 2.79 -1.88 16.53
N THR A 66 2.88 -1.74 17.84
CA THR A 66 1.73 -1.90 18.76
C THR A 66 0.65 -0.85 18.48
N ALA A 67 1.05 0.42 18.26
CA ALA A 67 0.11 1.50 17.95
C ALA A 67 -0.63 1.29 16.63
N VAL A 68 0.04 0.78 15.61
CA VAL A 68 -0.59 0.42 14.33
C VAL A 68 -1.67 -0.64 14.54
N ARG A 69 -1.37 -1.68 15.30
CA ARG A 69 -2.36 -2.73 15.62
C ARG A 69 -3.53 -2.22 16.43
N GLU A 70 -3.28 -1.40 17.44
CA GLU A 70 -4.34 -0.79 18.25
C GLU A 70 -5.24 0.09 17.38
N TYR A 71 -4.66 0.90 16.49
CA TYR A 71 -5.44 1.70 15.56
C TYR A 71 -6.31 0.82 14.66
N ILE A 72 -5.75 -0.19 14.01
CA ILE A 72 -6.47 -1.09 13.11
C ILE A 72 -7.60 -1.81 13.86
N ASN A 73 -7.36 -2.26 15.08
CA ASN A 73 -8.38 -2.93 15.91
C ASN A 73 -9.48 -1.97 16.40
N SER A 74 -9.19 -0.67 16.50
CA SER A 74 -10.16 0.36 16.94
C SER A 74 -11.12 0.80 15.83
N ILE A 75 -10.76 0.61 14.55
CA ILE A 75 -11.63 0.97 13.43
C ILE A 75 -12.70 -0.10 13.19
N SER A 76 -13.92 0.35 12.86
CA SER A 76 -15.01 -0.57 12.54
C SER A 76 -14.71 -1.39 11.28
N PRO A 77 -15.28 -2.61 11.14
CA PRO A 77 -15.14 -3.41 9.92
C PRO A 77 -15.55 -2.66 8.64
N GLU A 78 -16.63 -1.89 8.70
CA GLU A 78 -17.11 -1.06 7.58
C GLU A 78 -16.08 -0.02 7.15
N LYS A 79 -15.47 0.67 8.12
CA LYS A 79 -14.43 1.66 7.84
C LYS A 79 -13.18 1.01 7.23
N ARG A 80 -12.84 -0.23 7.64
CA ARG A 80 -11.76 -1.00 7.02
C ARG A 80 -12.07 -1.35 5.57
N GLU A 81 -13.28 -1.75 5.26
CA GLU A 81 -13.72 -2.04 3.88
C GLU A 81 -13.63 -0.80 3.01
N ILE A 82 -14.12 0.35 3.49
CA ILE A 82 -14.04 1.62 2.78
C ILE A 82 -12.58 1.99 2.51
N GLN A 83 -11.69 1.85 3.49
CA GLN A 83 -10.26 2.14 3.32
C GLN A 83 -9.60 1.21 2.29
N LYS A 84 -9.92 -0.08 2.28
CA LYS A 84 -9.46 -1.02 1.24
C LYS A 84 -9.94 -0.63 -0.14
N PHE A 85 -11.22 -0.35 -0.26
CA PHE A 85 -11.82 0.08 -1.53
C PHE A 85 -11.18 1.36 -2.07
N MET A 86 -10.99 2.37 -1.22
CA MET A 86 -10.34 3.62 -1.62
C MET A 86 -8.89 3.41 -2.05
N LYS A 87 -8.16 2.52 -1.39
CA LYS A 87 -6.78 2.16 -1.76
C LYS A 87 -6.72 1.47 -3.13
N GLU A 88 -7.63 0.54 -3.40
CA GLU A 88 -7.73 -0.14 -4.69
C GLU A 88 -8.17 0.82 -5.80
N PHE A 89 -9.15 1.66 -5.53
CA PHE A 89 -9.63 2.69 -6.44
C PHE A 89 -8.52 3.69 -6.82
N THR A 90 -7.74 4.14 -5.85
CA THR A 90 -6.59 5.05 -6.10
C THR A 90 -5.52 4.38 -6.96
N LYS A 91 -5.24 3.09 -6.73
CA LYS A 91 -4.29 2.31 -7.56
C LYS A 91 -4.78 2.17 -8.99
N GLN A 92 -6.07 1.86 -9.19
CA GLN A 92 -6.68 1.79 -10.52
C GLN A 92 -6.64 3.14 -11.24
N GLY A 93 -7.01 4.21 -10.56
CA GLY A 93 -6.94 5.57 -11.12
C GLY A 93 -5.54 5.98 -11.54
N LYS A 94 -4.50 5.57 -10.79
CA LYS A 94 -3.11 5.81 -11.17
C LYS A 94 -2.71 5.06 -12.43
N LYS A 95 -3.05 3.78 -12.54
CA LYS A 95 -2.75 2.97 -13.76
C LYS A 95 -3.49 3.52 -14.98
N GLU A 96 -4.76 3.84 -14.84
CA GLU A 96 -5.56 4.43 -15.91
C GLU A 96 -4.94 5.74 -16.38
N ARG A 97 -4.54 6.63 -15.49
CA ARG A 97 -3.86 7.89 -15.82
C ARG A 97 -2.56 7.65 -16.57
N MET A 98 -1.72 6.72 -16.12
CA MET A 98 -0.47 6.38 -16.79
C MET A 98 -0.69 5.85 -18.22
N ILE A 99 -1.78 5.14 -18.47
CA ILE A 99 -2.20 4.68 -19.79
C ILE A 99 -2.73 5.85 -20.62
N LEU A 100 -3.58 6.70 -20.06
CA LEU A 100 -4.15 7.85 -20.76
C LEU A 100 -3.10 8.88 -21.19
N GLU A 101 -2.07 9.11 -20.39
CA GLU A 101 -0.93 9.97 -20.77
C GLU A 101 -0.22 9.48 -22.04
N ARG A 102 -0.31 8.19 -22.34
CA ARG A 102 0.30 7.53 -23.51
C ARG A 102 -0.71 7.20 -24.59
N TRP A 103 -1.95 7.63 -24.43
CA TRP A 103 -3.05 7.24 -25.30
C TRP A 103 -2.80 7.48 -26.79
N PRO A 104 -2.23 8.61 -27.25
CA PRO A 104 -1.92 8.82 -28.67
C PRO A 104 -1.02 7.72 -29.26
N ARG A 105 -0.02 7.26 -28.52
CA ARG A 105 0.87 6.16 -28.94
C ARG A 105 0.16 4.81 -28.93
N ILE A 106 -0.66 4.55 -27.93
CA ILE A 106 -1.46 3.32 -27.81
C ILE A 106 -2.44 3.23 -28.95
N ARG A 107 -3.16 4.32 -29.23
CA ARG A 107 -4.12 4.41 -30.33
C ARG A 107 -3.43 4.15 -31.68
N LYS A 108 -2.31 4.77 -31.92
CA LYS A 108 -1.51 4.55 -33.14
C LYS A 108 -1.08 3.08 -33.28
N ALA A 109 -0.53 2.49 -32.23
CA ALA A 109 -0.09 1.11 -32.23
C ALA A 109 -1.24 0.13 -32.58
N ILE A 110 -2.44 0.37 -32.09
CA ILE A 110 -3.61 -0.48 -32.37
C ILE A 110 -4.15 -0.26 -33.79
N LEU A 111 -4.35 0.98 -34.21
CA LEU A 111 -4.99 1.30 -35.48
C LEU A 111 -4.07 1.18 -36.69
N GLU A 112 -2.82 1.69 -36.59
CA GLU A 112 -1.88 1.73 -37.68
C GLU A 112 -0.95 0.51 -37.69
N ASP A 113 -0.33 0.20 -36.56
CA ASP A 113 0.65 -0.89 -36.43
C ASP A 113 0.02 -2.25 -36.19
N LYS A 114 -1.32 -2.33 -36.00
CA LYS A 114 -2.11 -3.55 -35.77
C LYS A 114 -1.62 -4.37 -34.58
N VAL A 115 -1.10 -3.72 -33.55
CA VAL A 115 -0.68 -4.36 -32.30
C VAL A 115 -1.92 -4.85 -31.52
N SER A 116 -1.90 -6.10 -31.10
CA SER A 116 -3.00 -6.65 -30.26
C SER A 116 -3.00 -6.05 -28.86
N PHE A 117 -4.16 -6.05 -28.19
CA PHE A 117 -4.25 -5.64 -26.76
C PHE A 117 -3.32 -6.46 -25.86
N ARG A 118 -3.11 -7.74 -26.17
CA ARG A 118 -2.15 -8.60 -25.45
C ARG A 118 -0.70 -8.14 -25.66
N GLY A 119 -0.31 -7.87 -26.88
CA GLY A 119 1.03 -7.35 -27.22
C GLY A 119 1.28 -6.00 -26.57
N LEU A 120 0.26 -5.14 -26.55
CA LEU A 120 0.33 -3.83 -25.90
C LEU A 120 0.47 -3.95 -24.37
N ALA A 121 -0.23 -4.90 -23.73
CA ALA A 121 -0.09 -5.16 -22.30
C ALA A 121 1.36 -5.56 -21.94
N ILE A 122 1.96 -6.44 -22.73
CA ILE A 122 3.37 -6.85 -22.58
C ILE A 122 4.30 -5.63 -22.74
N PHE A 123 4.11 -4.85 -23.78
CA PHE A 123 4.91 -3.66 -24.04
C PHE A 123 4.84 -2.62 -22.92
N LEU A 124 3.65 -2.34 -22.40
CA LEU A 124 3.45 -1.41 -21.29
C LEU A 124 4.13 -1.89 -20.00
N ASN A 125 4.09 -3.20 -19.75
CA ASN A 125 4.77 -3.77 -18.59
C ASN A 125 6.29 -3.71 -18.72
N GLU A 126 6.85 -4.12 -19.86
CA GLU A 126 8.30 -4.17 -20.06
C GLU A 126 8.93 -2.77 -20.12
N LYS A 127 8.31 -1.85 -20.87
CA LYS A 127 8.90 -0.51 -21.10
C LYS A 127 8.58 0.50 -20.01
N TYR A 128 7.38 0.46 -19.46
CA TYR A 128 6.90 1.49 -18.53
C TYR A 128 6.58 0.94 -17.14
N HIS A 129 6.79 -0.37 -16.91
CA HIS A 129 6.46 -1.07 -15.67
C HIS A 129 4.99 -0.90 -15.24
N ILE A 130 4.10 -0.77 -16.22
CA ILE A 130 2.66 -0.69 -16.01
C ILE A 130 2.08 -2.09 -16.09
N GLN A 131 1.80 -2.69 -14.94
CA GLN A 131 1.23 -4.03 -14.86
C GLN A 131 -0.28 -3.98 -15.12
N VAL A 132 -0.66 -4.31 -16.35
CA VAL A 132 -2.05 -4.42 -16.79
C VAL A 132 -2.23 -5.65 -17.67
N ASN A 133 -3.43 -6.19 -17.70
CA ASN A 133 -3.80 -7.24 -18.63
C ASN A 133 -4.50 -6.65 -19.88
N HIS A 134 -4.61 -7.47 -20.92
CA HIS A 134 -5.24 -7.07 -22.18
C HIS A 134 -6.72 -6.69 -22.03
N SER A 135 -7.44 -7.34 -21.11
CA SER A 135 -8.85 -7.04 -20.83
C SER A 135 -9.05 -5.64 -20.26
N TYR A 136 -8.11 -5.19 -19.42
CA TYR A 136 -8.14 -3.84 -18.85
C TYR A 136 -7.91 -2.77 -19.93
N ILE A 137 -6.96 -3.00 -20.84
CA ILE A 137 -6.71 -2.11 -21.97
C ILE A 137 -7.91 -2.05 -22.90
N ASN A 138 -8.52 -3.21 -23.20
CA ASN A 138 -9.74 -3.27 -24.00
C ASN A 138 -10.90 -2.48 -23.35
N LYS A 139 -11.04 -2.60 -22.02
CA LYS A 139 -12.05 -1.84 -21.29
C LYS A 139 -11.84 -0.32 -21.39
N ILE A 140 -10.59 0.15 -21.29
CA ILE A 140 -10.25 1.57 -21.47
C ILE A 140 -10.54 1.98 -22.93
N TRP A 141 -10.13 1.13 -23.89
CA TRP A 141 -10.40 1.38 -25.30
C TRP A 141 -11.87 1.61 -25.58
N ASN A 142 -12.73 0.69 -25.16
CA ASN A 142 -14.17 0.80 -25.35
C ASN A 142 -14.77 2.04 -24.68
N LYS A 143 -14.23 2.44 -23.54
CA LYS A 143 -14.65 3.67 -22.83
C LYS A 143 -14.33 4.95 -23.64
N ILE A 144 -13.22 4.98 -24.37
CA ILE A 144 -12.71 6.18 -25.05
C ILE A 144 -13.09 6.20 -26.53
N GLU A 145 -12.84 5.10 -27.24
CA GLU A 145 -13.01 5.01 -28.71
C GLU A 145 -14.33 4.36 -29.12
N GLY A 146 -15.03 3.73 -28.16
CA GLY A 146 -16.21 2.93 -28.45
C GLY A 146 -15.89 1.50 -28.89
N ASP A 147 -16.91 0.70 -29.11
CA ASP A 147 -16.76 -0.68 -29.59
C ASP A 147 -16.18 -0.70 -31.00
N LEU A 148 -15.14 -1.50 -31.17
CA LEU A 148 -14.55 -1.76 -32.48
C LEU A 148 -15.44 -2.67 -33.33
#